data_1a21510008242770742089f462dd5f70
#
_entry.id   1a21510008242770742089f462dd5f70
#
_cell.length_a   1.000
_cell.length_b   1.000
_cell.length_c   1.000
_cell.angle_alpha   90.00
_cell.angle_beta   90.00
_cell.angle_gamma   90.00
#
_symmetry.space_group_name_H-M   'P 1'
#
loop_
_entity.id
_entity.type
_entity.pdbx_description
1 polymer ?
#
loop_
_entity_poly.entity_id
_entity_poly.type
_entity_poly.pdbx_seq_one_letter_code
_entity_poly.pdbx_strand_id
1 'polypeptide(L)'
;MKKIVLLLCILCTFIQAYAWKPLFAGHRGSYRGVENTEEAFMNGINFYHYTGLEIDVKTTKDGECVCWHDDDLKRVGHDVSIPNSNFVDIKDLLLTQTRSGVEYTGTICTVDRFLEICKEHKIFPIIELKWATGINNNDMSRFSTLYKLIEKHELVEEAIILTSMKKSLEH
;
A
#
# COMPACT_ATOMS: atom_id res chain seq x y z
N MET A 1 9.84 38.80 34.22
CA MET A 1 9.43 37.44 34.60
C MET A 1 8.12 36.99 33.98
N LYS A 2 7.00 37.76 34.01
CA LYS A 2 5.70 37.34 33.45
C LYS A 2 5.73 37.02 31.92
N LYS A 3 6.53 37.72 31.10
CA LYS A 3 6.67 37.50 29.66
C LYS A 3 7.41 36.18 29.31
N ILE A 4 8.39 35.78 30.14
CA ILE A 4 9.15 34.54 29.95
C ILE A 4 8.29 33.33 30.27
N VAL A 5 7.47 33.42 31.32
CA VAL A 5 6.53 32.34 31.70
C VAL A 5 5.48 32.11 30.61
N LEU A 6 4.95 33.20 30.01
CA LEU A 6 3.98 33.11 28.92
C LEU A 6 4.59 32.44 27.67
N LEU A 7 5.85 32.79 27.33
CA LEU A 7 6.55 32.19 26.18
C LEU A 7 6.82 30.70 26.40
N LEU A 8 7.18 30.28 27.62
CA LEU A 8 7.37 28.89 28.00
C LEU A 8 6.05 28.11 27.94
N CYS A 9 4.93 28.69 28.37
CA CYS A 9 3.60 28.06 28.27
C CYS A 9 3.18 27.87 26.81
N ILE A 10 3.43 28.83 25.93
CA ILE A 10 3.13 28.71 24.49
C ILE A 10 4.02 27.63 23.85
N LEU A 11 5.31 27.56 24.20
CA LEU A 11 6.22 26.53 23.71
C LEU A 11 5.79 25.13 24.17
N CYS A 12 5.35 24.98 25.44
CA CYS A 12 4.82 23.70 25.95
C CYS A 12 3.52 23.27 25.26
N THR A 13 2.64 24.20 24.85
CA THR A 13 1.41 23.85 24.11
C THR A 13 1.71 23.37 22.69
N PHE A 14 2.76 23.89 22.05
CA PHE A 14 3.21 23.41 20.75
C PHE A 14 3.86 22.02 20.82
N ILE A 15 4.56 21.69 21.91
CA ILE A 15 5.19 20.36 22.09
C ILE A 15 4.12 19.27 22.34
N GLN A 16 2.98 19.58 22.96
CA GLN A 16 1.88 18.64 23.14
C GLN A 16 1.12 18.30 21.84
N ALA A 17 1.27 19.08 20.76
CA ALA A 17 0.62 18.82 19.48
C ALA A 17 1.22 17.63 18.71
N TYR A 18 2.39 17.14 19.09
CA TYR A 18 3.03 15.93 18.56
C TYR A 18 2.78 14.70 19.45
N ALA A 19 1.57 14.56 19.98
CA ALA A 19 1.19 13.31 20.63
C ALA A 19 1.24 12.19 19.58
N TRP A 20 2.17 11.26 19.79
CA TRP A 20 2.32 10.07 18.96
C TRP A 20 0.97 9.33 18.90
N LYS A 21 0.33 9.34 17.75
CA LYS A 21 -0.87 8.53 17.54
C LYS A 21 -0.43 7.15 17.10
N PRO A 22 -0.93 6.08 17.71
CA PRO A 22 -0.61 4.74 17.25
C PRO A 22 -1.06 4.55 15.80
N LEU A 23 -0.22 3.92 14.99
CA LEU A 23 -0.55 3.54 13.64
C LEU A 23 -1.32 2.21 13.68
N PHE A 24 -2.58 2.24 13.28
CA PHE A 24 -3.38 1.03 13.06
C PHE A 24 -3.43 0.77 11.56
N ALA A 25 -2.73 -0.28 11.13
CA ALA A 25 -2.60 -0.60 9.72
C ALA A 25 -3.40 -1.85 9.35
N GLY A 26 -4.13 -1.76 8.24
CA GLY A 26 -4.82 -2.90 7.63
C GLY A 26 -3.89 -3.67 6.72
N HIS A 27 -3.61 -4.95 7.04
CA HIS A 27 -2.83 -5.86 6.20
C HIS A 27 -3.60 -6.19 4.92
N ARG A 28 -3.02 -5.87 3.75
CA ARG A 28 -3.63 -6.00 2.42
C ARG A 28 -4.99 -5.28 2.31
N GLY A 29 -5.10 -4.13 2.96
CA GLY A 29 -6.32 -3.35 3.07
C GLY A 29 -7.14 -3.72 4.31
N SER A 30 -8.12 -4.61 4.18
CA SER A 30 -8.95 -5.07 5.30
C SER A 30 -9.45 -6.49 5.09
N TYR A 31 -10.01 -7.07 6.17
CA TYR A 31 -10.64 -8.38 6.09
C TYR A 31 -11.99 -8.38 5.33
N ARG A 32 -12.56 -7.20 5.09
CA ARG A 32 -13.81 -7.00 4.32
C ARG A 32 -13.46 -6.58 2.89
N GLY A 33 -13.41 -7.53 1.98
CA GLY A 33 -13.03 -7.35 0.59
C GLY A 33 -12.04 -8.41 0.12
N VAL A 34 -11.81 -8.46 -1.17
CA VAL A 34 -10.67 -9.19 -1.75
C VAL A 34 -9.40 -8.42 -1.36
N GLU A 35 -8.40 -9.11 -0.85
CA GLU A 35 -7.15 -8.47 -0.42
C GLU A 35 -6.49 -7.68 -1.55
N ASN A 36 -5.79 -6.60 -1.18
CA ASN A 36 -5.07 -5.74 -2.13
C ASN A 36 -5.97 -5.12 -3.22
N THR A 37 -7.28 -4.95 -2.96
CA THR A 37 -8.21 -4.27 -3.86
C THR A 37 -8.71 -2.96 -3.26
N GLU A 38 -9.22 -2.07 -4.11
CA GLU A 38 -9.79 -0.78 -3.69
C GLU A 38 -10.90 -0.95 -2.65
N GLU A 39 -11.76 -1.96 -2.79
CA GLU A 39 -12.83 -2.24 -1.82
C GLU A 39 -12.28 -2.61 -0.44
N ALA A 40 -11.22 -3.42 -0.37
CA ALA A 40 -10.58 -3.74 0.90
C ALA A 40 -9.95 -2.50 1.54
N PHE A 41 -9.39 -1.60 0.75
CA PHE A 41 -8.83 -0.33 1.23
C PHE A 41 -9.93 0.58 1.78
N MET A 42 -10.99 0.80 1.02
CA MET A 42 -12.11 1.64 1.44
C MET A 42 -12.83 1.09 2.67
N ASN A 43 -12.98 -0.23 2.80
CA ASN A 43 -13.49 -0.86 4.02
C ASN A 43 -12.54 -0.69 5.21
N GLY A 44 -11.23 -0.74 4.98
CA GLY A 44 -10.22 -0.44 6.00
C GLY A 44 -10.38 0.97 6.56
N ILE A 45 -10.58 1.94 5.69
CA ILE A 45 -10.76 3.36 6.04
C ILE A 45 -12.13 3.60 6.70
N ASN A 46 -13.20 3.22 6.03
CA ASN A 46 -14.56 3.64 6.40
C ASN A 46 -15.17 2.81 7.52
N PHE A 47 -14.84 1.52 7.60
CA PHE A 47 -15.41 0.60 8.57
C PHE A 47 -14.49 0.35 9.77
N TYR A 48 -13.19 0.10 9.53
CA TYR A 48 -12.24 -0.19 10.60
C TYR A 48 -11.50 1.05 11.11
N HIS A 49 -11.61 2.18 10.40
CA HIS A 49 -10.94 3.45 10.73
C HIS A 49 -9.42 3.29 10.88
N TYR A 50 -8.81 2.47 10.02
CA TYR A 50 -7.36 2.33 9.98
C TYR A 50 -6.70 3.66 9.60
N THR A 51 -5.56 3.93 10.20
CA THR A 51 -4.74 5.12 9.91
C THR A 51 -3.59 4.79 8.95
N GLY A 52 -3.35 3.53 8.66
CA GLY A 52 -2.44 3.02 7.66
C GLY A 52 -3.05 1.85 6.91
N LEU A 53 -2.60 1.65 5.67
CA LEU A 53 -2.95 0.50 4.85
C LEU A 53 -1.67 -0.13 4.31
N GLU A 54 -1.59 -1.44 4.41
CA GLU A 54 -0.46 -2.19 3.87
C GLU A 54 -0.89 -2.88 2.58
N ILE A 55 0.02 -2.89 1.61
CA ILE A 55 -0.11 -3.57 0.32
C ILE A 55 1.15 -4.35 -0.03
N ASP A 56 0.96 -5.42 -0.79
CA ASP A 56 2.03 -6.11 -1.51
C ASP A 56 2.14 -5.58 -2.93
N VAL A 57 3.34 -5.37 -3.45
CA VAL A 57 3.56 -4.86 -4.82
C VAL A 57 4.13 -5.94 -5.72
N LYS A 58 3.47 -6.16 -6.85
CA LYS A 58 3.95 -6.92 -8.01
C LYS A 58 4.05 -6.01 -9.24
N THR A 59 4.77 -6.48 -10.24
CA THR A 59 4.88 -5.77 -11.52
C THR A 59 4.42 -6.68 -12.65
N THR A 60 3.58 -6.17 -13.52
CA THR A 60 3.13 -6.84 -14.74
C THR A 60 4.25 -6.92 -15.79
N LYS A 61 4.02 -7.68 -16.86
CA LYS A 61 4.98 -7.82 -17.97
C LYS A 61 5.31 -6.48 -18.64
N ASP A 62 4.32 -5.59 -18.76
CA ASP A 62 4.45 -4.25 -19.34
C ASP A 62 4.91 -3.17 -18.34
N GLY A 63 5.23 -3.57 -17.09
CA GLY A 63 5.84 -2.69 -16.10
C GLY A 63 4.88 -1.97 -15.17
N GLU A 64 3.57 -2.24 -15.24
CA GLU A 64 2.59 -1.65 -14.31
C GLU A 64 2.77 -2.22 -12.89
N CYS A 65 2.78 -1.36 -11.89
CA CYS A 65 2.83 -1.74 -10.49
C CYS A 65 1.41 -1.99 -9.97
N VAL A 66 1.14 -3.22 -9.53
CA VAL A 66 -0.17 -3.65 -9.04
C VAL A 66 -0.08 -4.14 -7.59
N CYS A 67 -1.19 -3.97 -6.87
CA CYS A 67 -1.34 -4.44 -5.50
C CYS A 67 -1.71 -5.93 -5.52
N TRP A 68 -0.76 -6.82 -5.24
CA TRP A 68 -1.01 -8.26 -5.14
C TRP A 68 0.15 -9.01 -4.48
N HIS A 69 -0.17 -10.08 -3.73
CA HIS A 69 0.83 -10.84 -2.98
C HIS A 69 1.53 -11.91 -3.81
N ASP A 70 0.75 -12.77 -4.50
CA ASP A 70 1.27 -13.96 -5.19
C ASP A 70 1.77 -13.60 -6.60
N ASP A 71 2.47 -14.54 -7.26
CA ASP A 71 2.86 -14.39 -8.66
C ASP A 71 1.70 -14.67 -9.62
N ASP A 72 0.58 -15.19 -9.14
CA ASP A 72 -0.60 -15.50 -9.94
C ASP A 72 -1.92 -15.14 -9.23
N LEU A 73 -3.04 -15.26 -9.96
CA LEU A 73 -4.39 -14.97 -9.49
C LEU A 73 -5.20 -16.25 -9.18
N LYS A 74 -4.55 -17.43 -9.02
CA LYS A 74 -5.25 -18.71 -8.87
C LYS A 74 -6.20 -18.77 -7.70
N ARG A 75 -5.80 -18.26 -6.55
CA ARG A 75 -6.64 -18.30 -5.35
C ARG A 75 -7.85 -17.36 -5.36
N VAL A 76 -7.97 -16.56 -6.41
CA VAL A 76 -9.13 -15.66 -6.65
C VAL A 76 -9.85 -15.95 -7.95
N GLY A 77 -9.64 -17.17 -8.52
CA GLY A 77 -10.44 -17.73 -9.60
C GLY A 77 -9.80 -17.69 -10.99
N HIS A 78 -8.54 -17.23 -11.15
CA HIS A 78 -7.93 -17.10 -12.47
C HIS A 78 -6.55 -17.75 -12.55
N ASP A 79 -6.33 -18.67 -13.50
CA ASP A 79 -4.99 -19.25 -13.76
C ASP A 79 -4.16 -18.32 -14.65
N VAL A 80 -3.79 -17.17 -14.09
CA VAL A 80 -3.08 -16.09 -14.78
C VAL A 80 -1.89 -15.68 -13.94
N SER A 81 -0.71 -15.55 -14.60
CA SER A 81 0.54 -15.09 -13.98
C SER A 81 0.70 -13.57 -14.17
N ILE A 82 0.79 -12.81 -13.08
CA ILE A 82 0.94 -11.35 -13.12
C ILE A 82 2.22 -10.93 -13.88
N PRO A 83 3.43 -11.45 -13.56
CA PRO A 83 4.65 -11.01 -14.25
C PRO A 83 4.72 -11.42 -15.72
N ASN A 84 3.85 -12.32 -16.18
CA ASN A 84 3.78 -12.76 -17.58
C ASN A 84 2.61 -12.16 -18.37
N SER A 85 1.76 -11.34 -17.73
CA SER A 85 0.58 -10.70 -18.34
C SER A 85 0.75 -9.19 -18.44
N ASN A 86 0.22 -8.56 -19.49
CA ASN A 86 0.11 -7.12 -19.53
C ASN A 86 -1.05 -6.67 -18.63
N PHE A 87 -0.97 -5.47 -18.09
CA PHE A 87 -2.01 -4.95 -17.19
C PHE A 87 -3.39 -4.94 -17.83
N VAL A 88 -3.49 -4.56 -19.12
CA VAL A 88 -4.74 -4.51 -19.86
C VAL A 88 -5.46 -5.87 -19.90
N ASP A 89 -4.73 -6.98 -19.86
CA ASP A 89 -5.28 -8.34 -19.93
C ASP A 89 -5.85 -8.81 -18.57
N ILE A 90 -5.48 -8.17 -17.47
CA ILE A 90 -5.85 -8.61 -16.11
C ILE A 90 -6.67 -7.61 -15.30
N LYS A 91 -6.67 -6.33 -15.67
CA LYS A 91 -7.28 -5.24 -14.89
C LYS A 91 -8.78 -5.38 -14.64
N ASP A 92 -9.51 -6.01 -15.56
CA ASP A 92 -10.97 -6.18 -15.51
C ASP A 92 -11.40 -7.58 -15.05
N LEU A 93 -10.46 -8.46 -14.65
CA LEU A 93 -10.79 -9.78 -14.13
C LEU A 93 -11.52 -9.65 -12.79
N LEU A 94 -12.66 -10.31 -12.67
CA LEU A 94 -13.44 -10.34 -11.43
C LEU A 94 -12.78 -11.30 -10.44
N LEU A 95 -12.06 -10.76 -9.48
CA LEU A 95 -11.43 -11.51 -8.41
C LEU A 95 -12.48 -11.89 -7.37
N THR A 96 -12.46 -13.13 -6.88
CA THR A 96 -13.42 -13.63 -5.88
C THR A 96 -12.67 -14.25 -4.70
N GLN A 97 -13.03 -13.84 -3.48
CA GLN A 97 -12.44 -14.37 -2.25
C GLN A 97 -13.50 -14.56 -1.17
N THR A 98 -13.56 -15.77 -0.59
CA THR A 98 -14.45 -16.05 0.55
C THR A 98 -13.70 -15.87 1.86
N ARG A 99 -14.24 -15.06 2.78
CA ARG A 99 -13.71 -14.83 4.12
C ARG A 99 -14.81 -14.96 5.17
N SER A 100 -14.63 -15.82 6.15
CA SER A 100 -15.65 -16.11 7.19
C SER A 100 -17.05 -16.41 6.63
N GLY A 101 -17.13 -17.13 5.51
CA GLY A 101 -18.39 -17.51 4.85
C GLY A 101 -19.06 -16.39 4.04
N VAL A 102 -18.43 -15.23 3.91
CA VAL A 102 -18.90 -14.13 3.05
C VAL A 102 -18.03 -14.09 1.80
N GLU A 103 -18.66 -14.10 0.63
CA GLU A 103 -17.98 -13.92 -0.65
C GLU A 103 -17.82 -12.43 -0.96
N TYR A 104 -16.62 -12.04 -1.33
CA TYR A 104 -16.26 -10.71 -1.77
C TYR A 104 -15.74 -10.77 -3.20
N THR A 105 -16.01 -9.73 -3.96
CA THR A 105 -15.50 -9.56 -5.32
C THR A 105 -14.76 -8.23 -5.44
N GLY A 106 -13.87 -8.11 -6.42
CA GLY A 106 -13.12 -6.90 -6.70
C GLY A 106 -12.32 -7.05 -7.99
N THR A 107 -11.52 -6.06 -8.32
CA THR A 107 -10.58 -6.09 -9.44
C THR A 107 -9.18 -5.74 -8.95
N ILE A 108 -8.17 -6.08 -9.76
CA ILE A 108 -6.79 -5.75 -9.40
C ILE A 108 -6.61 -4.23 -9.32
N CYS A 109 -6.03 -3.75 -8.22
CA CYS A 109 -5.77 -2.32 -8.00
C CYS A 109 -4.34 -1.99 -8.40
N THR A 110 -4.12 -0.83 -9.04
CA THR A 110 -2.76 -0.31 -9.27
C THR A 110 -2.20 0.35 -8.02
N VAL A 111 -0.87 0.36 -7.90
CA VAL A 111 -0.20 1.12 -6.82
C VAL A 111 -0.48 2.62 -6.96
N ASP A 112 -0.60 3.13 -8.18
CA ASP A 112 -0.96 4.53 -8.44
C ASP A 112 -2.32 4.88 -7.82
N ARG A 113 -3.35 4.04 -8.02
CA ARG A 113 -4.68 4.22 -7.41
C ARG A 113 -4.66 4.08 -5.88
N PHE A 114 -3.90 3.13 -5.36
CA PHE A 114 -3.72 2.98 -3.91
C PHE A 114 -3.13 4.24 -3.26
N LEU A 115 -2.08 4.80 -3.86
CA LEU A 115 -1.44 6.02 -3.35
C LEU A 115 -2.37 7.23 -3.43
N GLU A 116 -3.17 7.34 -4.50
CA GLU A 116 -4.22 8.35 -4.62
C GLU A 116 -5.21 8.26 -3.44
N ILE A 117 -5.72 7.06 -3.14
CA ILE A 117 -6.59 6.80 -1.98
C ILE A 117 -5.92 7.22 -0.67
N CYS A 118 -4.65 6.83 -0.48
CA CYS A 118 -3.90 7.20 0.73
C CYS A 118 -3.79 8.72 0.87
N LYS A 119 -3.50 9.45 -0.20
CA LYS A 119 -3.42 10.92 -0.21
C LYS A 119 -4.77 11.56 0.11
N GLU A 120 -5.84 11.14 -0.56
CA GLU A 120 -7.20 11.67 -0.37
C GLU A 120 -7.70 11.50 1.08
N HIS A 121 -7.44 10.34 1.67
CA HIS A 121 -7.95 9.97 2.99
C HIS A 121 -6.93 10.20 4.13
N LYS A 122 -5.73 10.71 3.83
CA LYS A 122 -4.64 10.94 4.80
C LYS A 122 -4.26 9.66 5.56
N ILE A 123 -4.09 8.58 4.81
CA ILE A 123 -3.69 7.26 5.29
C ILE A 123 -2.21 7.05 5.01
N PHE A 124 -1.48 6.49 5.98
CA PHE A 124 -0.08 6.12 5.80
C PHE A 124 0.04 4.90 4.87
N PRO A 125 0.68 5.01 3.69
CA PRO A 125 0.92 3.84 2.85
C PRO A 125 2.08 3.01 3.40
N ILE A 126 1.84 1.71 3.59
CA ILE A 126 2.84 0.70 3.96
C ILE A 126 2.96 -0.25 2.78
N ILE A 127 4.12 -0.31 2.16
CA ILE A 127 4.31 -0.95 0.86
C ILE A 127 5.34 -2.05 0.97
N GLU A 128 4.90 -3.31 0.84
CA GLU A 128 5.81 -4.44 0.80
C GLU A 128 6.19 -4.80 -0.64
N LEU A 129 7.48 -4.73 -0.94
CA LEU A 129 8.01 -5.16 -2.24
C LEU A 129 8.09 -6.68 -2.30
N LYS A 130 7.21 -7.30 -3.10
CA LYS A 130 7.26 -8.74 -3.37
C LYS A 130 8.04 -9.01 -4.64
N TRP A 131 8.97 -9.94 -4.53
CA TRP A 131 9.75 -10.41 -5.67
C TRP A 131 8.99 -11.50 -6.40
N ALA A 132 8.92 -11.41 -7.73
CA ALA A 132 8.42 -12.51 -8.53
C ALA A 132 9.51 -13.58 -8.68
N THR A 133 9.12 -14.85 -8.66
CA THR A 133 10.01 -15.99 -8.88
C THR A 133 10.68 -15.88 -10.26
N GLY A 134 11.99 -16.00 -10.31
CA GLY A 134 12.77 -15.96 -11.56
C GLY A 134 13.21 -14.59 -12.05
N ILE A 135 12.93 -13.51 -11.30
CA ILE A 135 13.43 -12.18 -11.62
C ILE A 135 14.77 -11.93 -10.95
N ASN A 136 15.67 -11.26 -11.69
CA ASN A 136 16.96 -10.85 -11.14
C ASN A 136 16.76 -9.87 -9.97
N ASN A 137 17.09 -10.32 -8.78
CA ASN A 137 16.96 -9.54 -7.54
C ASN A 137 17.84 -8.28 -7.47
N ASN A 138 18.70 -8.07 -8.48
CA ASN A 138 19.53 -6.86 -8.60
C ASN A 138 18.90 -5.81 -9.52
N ASP A 139 17.71 -6.06 -10.09
CA ASP A 139 17.02 -5.09 -10.93
C ASP A 139 16.26 -4.07 -10.05
N MET A 140 16.91 -2.93 -9.86
CA MET A 140 16.36 -1.78 -9.09
C MET A 140 15.38 -0.93 -9.90
N SER A 141 15.10 -1.27 -11.18
CA SER A 141 14.19 -0.47 -12.02
C SER A 141 12.77 -0.39 -11.45
N ARG A 142 12.29 -1.47 -10.83
CA ARG A 142 10.99 -1.54 -10.17
C ARG A 142 10.91 -0.63 -8.95
N PHE A 143 12.00 -0.57 -8.19
CA PHE A 143 12.09 0.34 -7.04
C PHE A 143 12.02 1.80 -7.51
N SER A 144 12.72 2.13 -8.60
CA SER A 144 12.67 3.45 -9.21
C SER A 144 11.26 3.82 -9.70
N THR A 145 10.51 2.86 -10.27
CA THR A 145 9.12 3.08 -10.70
C THR A 145 8.22 3.35 -9.49
N LEU A 146 8.31 2.52 -8.45
CA LEU A 146 7.55 2.71 -7.22
C LEU A 146 7.87 4.06 -6.56
N TYR A 147 9.15 4.41 -6.46
CA TYR A 147 9.58 5.68 -5.87
C TYR A 147 8.98 6.89 -6.61
N LYS A 148 8.98 6.87 -7.96
CA LYS A 148 8.36 7.92 -8.76
C LYS A 148 6.84 8.03 -8.55
N LEU A 149 6.15 6.92 -8.30
CA LEU A 149 4.73 6.94 -7.95
C LEU A 149 4.51 7.60 -6.58
N ILE A 150 5.34 7.28 -5.59
CA ILE A 150 5.28 7.89 -4.25
C ILE A 150 5.54 9.39 -4.33
N GLU A 151 6.56 9.82 -5.11
CA GLU A 151 6.84 11.25 -5.35
C GLU A 151 5.66 11.95 -6.05
N LYS A 152 5.09 11.33 -7.09
CA LYS A 152 3.92 11.87 -7.83
C LYS A 152 2.76 12.21 -6.90
N HIS A 153 2.52 11.38 -5.88
CA HIS A 153 1.46 11.60 -4.90
C HIS A 153 1.90 12.42 -3.67
N GLU A 154 3.15 12.91 -3.66
CA GLU A 154 3.71 13.69 -2.53
C GLU A 154 3.63 12.95 -1.19
N LEU A 155 3.94 11.65 -1.18
CA LEU A 155 3.85 10.78 0.01
C LEU A 155 5.23 10.27 0.48
N VAL A 156 6.33 10.91 0.06
CA VAL A 156 7.69 10.46 0.38
C VAL A 156 7.96 10.42 1.88
N GLU A 157 7.45 11.40 2.62
CA GLU A 157 7.66 11.49 4.07
C GLU A 157 6.72 10.59 4.88
N GLU A 158 5.62 10.12 4.27
CA GLU A 158 4.60 9.29 4.92
C GLU A 158 4.74 7.81 4.60
N ALA A 159 5.36 7.46 3.45
CA ALA A 159 5.43 6.08 2.99
C ALA A 159 6.41 5.23 3.81
N ILE A 160 5.95 4.04 4.20
CA ILE A 160 6.79 3.02 4.84
C ILE A 160 7.04 1.90 3.82
N ILE A 161 8.30 1.65 3.50
CA ILE A 161 8.69 0.57 2.59
C ILE A 161 9.15 -0.64 3.39
N LEU A 162 8.53 -1.78 3.12
CA LEU A 162 8.91 -3.08 3.67
C LEU A 162 9.59 -3.91 2.58
N THR A 163 10.68 -4.55 2.93
CA THR A 163 11.36 -5.49 2.04
C THR A 163 12.08 -6.55 2.85
N SER A 164 12.02 -7.80 2.38
CA SER A 164 12.80 -8.90 2.94
C SER A 164 14.24 -8.96 2.41
N MET A 165 14.62 -8.06 1.49
CA MET A 165 15.92 -8.09 0.84
C MET A 165 16.93 -7.15 1.50
N LYS A 166 18.02 -7.76 2.02
CA LYS A 166 19.10 -7.05 2.71
C LYS A 166 19.80 -5.98 1.85
N LYS A 167 19.88 -6.17 0.52
CA LYS A 167 20.52 -5.22 -0.41
C LYS A 167 19.68 -3.99 -0.78
N SER A 168 18.37 -4.04 -0.61
CA SER A 168 17.49 -2.90 -0.95
C SER A 168 17.50 -1.79 0.09
N LEU A 169 18.13 -2.02 1.25
CA LEU A 169 18.20 -1.06 2.37
C LEU A 169 19.51 -0.25 2.37
N GLU A 170 20.43 -0.49 1.42
CA GLU A 170 21.76 0.12 1.40
C GLU A 170 21.90 1.28 0.39
N HIS A 171 20.74 1.76 -0.18
CA HIS A 171 20.74 2.86 -1.18
C HIS A 171 19.84 4.01 -0.77
#